data_c6c2bbd7583b1a29df40a368069e61b2
#
_entry.id   c6c2bbd7583b1a29df40a368069e61b2
#
_cell.length_a   1.000
_cell.length_b   1.000
_cell.length_c   1.000
_cell.angle_alpha   90.00
_cell.angle_beta   90.00
_cell.angle_gamma   90.00
#
_symmetry.space_group_name_H-M   'P 1'
#
loop_
_entity.id
_entity.type
_entity.pdbx_description
1 polymer ?
#
loop_
_entity_poly.entity_id
_entity_poly.type
_entity_poly.pdbx_seq_one_letter_code
_entity_poly.pdbx_strand_id
1 'polypeptide(L)'
;MKSAIYISNLNTGKIEVGLRSLGSVLHRSGKRLLLIQCDASKLPRLYSDVVDRRLRAVGKVVDIFGNIQKPYACVLCYGGCGIEVGEKVFGR
;
A
#
# COMPACT_ATOMS: atom_id res chain seq x y z
N MET A 1 -13.84 -5.11 -4.71
CA MET A 1 -13.36 -5.05 -5.11
C MET A 1 -13.00 -5.14 -5.64
N LYS A 2 -12.84 -5.13 -5.65
CA LYS A 2 -12.25 -5.20 -6.24
C LYS A 2 -11.77 -4.90 -6.81
N SER A 3 -11.36 -4.67 -6.93
CA SER A 3 -10.63 -4.40 -7.60
C SER A 3 -10.36 -4.35 -8.46
N ALA A 4 -10.25 -4.28 -8.66
CA ALA A 4 -9.87 -4.24 -9.59
C ALA A 4 -9.60 -4.37 -10.33
N ILE A 5 -9.20 -4.53 -10.56
CA ILE A 5 -8.78 -4.59 -11.39
C ILE A 5 -8.64 -5.08 -12.16
N TYR A 6 -8.48 -5.33 -12.29
CA TYR A 6 -8.14 -5.75 -13.11
C TYR A 6 -8.34 -6.04 -14.08
N ILE A 7 -8.45 -6.13 -14.09
CA ILE A 7 -8.42 -6.55 -15.04
C ILE A 7 -8.70 -6.29 -16.01
N SER A 8 -8.64 -5.83 -16.30
CA SER A 8 -8.84 -5.65 -17.24
C SER A 8 -8.28 -5.69 -18.27
N ASN A 9 -7.75 -5.79 -18.55
CA ASN A 9 -7.26 -5.79 -19.48
C ASN A 9 -6.75 -6.67 -20.22
N LEU A 10 -6.75 -6.98 -20.05
CA LEU A 10 -6.80 -8.11 -20.73
C LEU A 10 -6.70 -7.97 -22.16
N ASN A 11 -7.61 -7.32 -22.69
CA ASN A 11 -7.67 -7.17 -24.11
C ASN A 11 -6.55 -6.37 -24.65
N THR A 12 -5.77 -5.77 -23.82
CA THR A 12 -4.62 -5.06 -24.31
C THR A 12 -3.41 -5.94 -24.40
N GLY A 13 -3.55 -7.13 -23.93
CA GLY A 13 -2.41 -8.00 -23.86
C GLY A 13 -1.46 -7.64 -22.76
N LYS A 14 -1.76 -6.62 -22.03
CA LYS A 14 -0.96 -6.27 -20.90
C LYS A 14 -1.53 -6.88 -19.67
N ILE A 15 -0.67 -7.31 -18.81
CA ILE A 15 -1.11 -7.75 -17.54
C ILE A 15 -1.23 -6.57 -16.66
N GLU A 16 -2.43 -6.25 -16.35
CA GLU A 16 -2.65 -5.18 -15.42
C GLU A 16 -2.42 -5.70 -14.04
N VAL A 17 -1.39 -5.20 -13.46
CA VAL A 17 -1.12 -5.55 -12.10
C VAL A 17 -2.11 -4.81 -11.29
N GLY A 18 -3.13 -5.12 -10.91
CA GLY A 18 -4.13 -4.35 -10.21
C GLY A 18 -3.58 -3.64 -9.00
N LEU A 19 -2.71 -2.71 -9.23
CA LEU A 19 -2.18 -1.91 -8.14
C LEU A 19 -3.23 -0.96 -7.65
N ARG A 20 -3.39 -0.89 -6.36
CA ARG A 20 -4.32 0.03 -5.74
C ARG A 20 -3.53 1.04 -4.94
N SER A 21 -3.91 2.29 -5.06
CA SER A 21 -3.32 3.32 -4.24
C SER A 21 -3.63 3.00 -2.78
N LEU A 22 -2.62 2.83 -1.98
CA LEU A 22 -2.80 2.52 -0.58
C LEU A 22 -2.93 3.78 0.23
N GLY A 23 -2.08 4.72 -0.02
CA GLY A 23 -2.08 5.97 0.70
C GLY A 23 -0.71 6.60 0.71
N SER A 24 -0.49 7.50 1.64
CA SER A 24 0.77 8.22 1.77
C SER A 24 1.43 7.90 3.09
N VAL A 25 2.74 7.93 3.09
CA VAL A 25 3.51 7.71 4.30
C VAL A 25 3.39 8.93 5.19
N LEU A 26 2.87 8.75 6.40
CA LEU A 26 2.76 9.80 7.37
C LEU A 26 3.98 9.88 8.27
N HIS A 27 4.53 8.74 8.60
CA HIS A 27 5.55 8.68 9.62
C HIS A 27 6.34 7.40 9.48
N ARG A 28 7.61 7.47 9.80
CA ARG A 28 8.45 6.28 9.89
C ARG A 28 8.78 6.05 11.34
N SER A 29 8.52 4.86 11.82
CA SER A 29 8.77 4.53 13.22
C SER A 29 9.88 3.50 13.27
N GLY A 30 10.99 3.87 13.84
CA GLY A 30 12.13 3.00 13.90
C GLY A 30 12.69 2.75 12.52
N LYS A 31 13.24 1.59 12.31
CA LYS A 31 13.89 1.26 11.05
C LYS A 31 13.04 0.47 10.10
N ARG A 32 11.91 -0.03 10.57
CA ARG A 32 11.16 -1.02 9.79
C ARG A 32 9.68 -0.78 9.69
N LEU A 33 9.15 0.23 10.37
CA LEU A 33 7.72 0.47 10.36
C LEU A 33 7.38 1.78 9.69
N LEU A 34 6.35 1.74 8.88
CA LEU A 34 5.78 2.92 8.26
C LEU A 34 4.34 3.05 8.71
N LEU A 35 3.92 4.27 8.99
CA LEU A 35 2.53 4.57 9.22
C LEU A 35 1.97 5.21 7.96
N ILE A 36 0.94 4.60 7.41
CA ILE A 36 0.33 5.03 6.16
C ILE A 36 -1.05 5.54 6.45
N GLN A 37 -1.39 6.69 5.90
CA GLN A 37 -2.76 7.14 5.94
C GLN A 37 -3.46 6.58 4.70
N CYS A 38 -4.49 5.78 4.92
CA CYS A 38 -5.16 5.06 3.87
C CYS A 38 -6.39 5.80 3.38
N ASP A 39 -6.83 5.44 2.20
CA ASP A 39 -8.10 5.91 1.68
C ASP A 39 -9.20 5.02 2.28
N ALA A 40 -10.19 5.66 2.88
CA ALA A 40 -11.26 4.92 3.54
C ALA A 40 -12.04 4.03 2.58
N SER A 41 -12.07 4.39 1.31
CA SER A 41 -12.79 3.59 0.33
C SER A 41 -11.98 2.43 -0.20
N LYS A 42 -10.70 2.35 0.14
CA LYS A 42 -9.81 1.34 -0.42
C LYS A 42 -8.88 0.81 0.62
N LEU A 43 -9.43 0.16 1.62
CA LEU A 43 -8.60 -0.38 2.69
C LEU A 43 -7.72 -1.50 2.18
N PRO A 44 -6.48 -1.55 2.65
CA PRO A 44 -5.61 -2.66 2.29
C PRO A 44 -6.03 -3.93 3.03
N ARG A 45 -5.47 -5.03 2.62
CA ARG A 45 -5.65 -6.28 3.33
C ARG A 45 -4.45 -6.50 4.24
N LEU A 46 -4.72 -7.07 5.40
CA LEU A 46 -3.63 -7.49 6.28
C LEU A 46 -2.72 -8.46 5.56
N TYR A 47 -1.44 -8.28 5.77
CA TYR A 47 -0.37 -9.12 5.23
C TYR A 47 -0.23 -9.05 3.71
N SER A 48 -0.90 -8.11 3.06
CA SER A 48 -0.70 -7.90 1.65
C SER A 48 0.59 -7.12 1.41
N ASP A 49 1.12 -7.28 0.22
CA ASP A 49 2.37 -6.62 -0.14
C ASP A 49 2.14 -5.16 -0.48
N VAL A 50 3.13 -4.36 -0.14
CA VAL A 50 3.14 -2.93 -0.42
C VAL A 50 4.33 -2.64 -1.31
N VAL A 51 4.10 -1.87 -2.35
CA VAL A 51 5.16 -1.47 -3.27
C VAL A 51 5.17 0.05 -3.40
N ASP A 52 6.30 0.57 -3.83
CA ASP A 52 6.40 1.99 -4.13
C ASP A 52 5.97 2.23 -5.57
N ARG A 53 6.05 3.46 -6.03
CA ARG A 53 5.58 3.77 -7.37
C ARG A 53 6.49 3.24 -8.47
N ARG A 54 7.65 2.72 -8.12
CA ARG A 54 8.51 2.02 -9.06
C ARG A 54 8.32 0.54 -9.00
N LEU A 55 7.29 0.09 -8.27
CA LEU A 55 6.95 -1.30 -8.11
C LEU A 55 7.97 -2.10 -7.32
N ARG A 56 8.80 -1.42 -6.56
CA ARG A 56 9.76 -2.10 -5.71
C ARG A 56 9.07 -2.50 -4.42
N ALA A 57 9.39 -3.67 -3.94
CA ALA A 57 8.80 -4.17 -2.72
C ALA A 57 9.22 -3.30 -1.54
N VAL A 58 8.24 -2.81 -0.82
CA VAL A 58 8.48 -2.01 0.39
C VAL A 58 8.32 -2.86 1.62
N GLY A 59 7.22 -3.58 1.72
CA GLY A 59 6.96 -4.39 2.89
C GLY A 59 5.58 -4.99 2.83
N LYS A 60 5.01 -5.27 3.99
CA LYS A 60 3.67 -5.81 4.03
C LYS A 60 2.88 -5.16 5.15
N VAL A 61 1.57 -5.11 4.95
CA VAL A 61 0.66 -4.52 5.92
C VAL A 61 0.53 -5.46 7.10
N VAL A 62 0.86 -4.97 8.29
CA VAL A 62 0.78 -5.80 9.49
C VAL A 62 -0.31 -5.37 10.44
N ASP A 63 -0.89 -4.19 10.23
CA ASP A 63 -1.96 -3.73 11.08
C ASP A 63 -2.77 -2.67 10.35
N ILE A 64 -4.06 -2.59 10.65
CA ILE A 64 -4.95 -1.57 10.12
C ILE A 64 -5.76 -1.06 11.29
N PHE A 65 -5.78 0.24 11.48
CA PHE A 65 -6.45 0.81 12.65
C PHE A 65 -6.94 2.22 12.32
N GLY A 66 -7.51 2.87 13.32
CA GLY A 66 -8.08 4.19 13.15
C GLY A 66 -9.58 4.10 12.97
N ASN A 67 -10.22 5.21 12.59
CA ASN A 67 -11.64 5.17 12.40
C ASN A 67 -11.96 4.95 10.92
N ILE A 68 -13.23 4.73 10.63
CA ILE A 68 -13.60 4.37 9.27
C ILE A 68 -13.42 5.51 8.28
N GLN A 69 -13.33 6.72 8.74
CA GLN A 69 -13.13 7.85 7.85
C GLN A 69 -11.68 8.20 7.66
N LYS A 70 -10.83 7.85 8.62
CA LYS A 70 -9.40 8.07 8.52
C LYS A 70 -8.67 6.83 8.99
N PRO A 71 -8.67 5.80 8.17
CA PRO A 71 -7.95 4.59 8.54
C PRO A 71 -6.46 4.74 8.32
N TYR A 72 -5.72 4.01 9.12
CA TYR A 72 -4.28 3.97 9.02
C TYR A 72 -3.82 2.54 8.87
N ALA A 73 -2.70 2.35 8.23
CA ALA A 73 -2.08 1.03 8.14
C ALA A 73 -0.65 1.13 8.61
N CYS A 74 -0.21 0.08 9.24
CA CYS A 74 1.18 -0.05 9.62
C CYS A 74 1.82 -1.05 8.67
N VAL A 75 2.94 -0.66 8.07
CA VAL A 75 3.65 -1.49 7.11
C VAL A 75 5.00 -1.86 7.69
N LEU A 76 5.27 -3.14 7.71
CA LEU A 76 6.58 -3.63 8.14
C LEU A 76 7.44 -3.76 6.90
N CYS A 77 8.53 -3.01 6.86
CA CYS A 77 9.40 -2.99 5.70
C CYS A 77 10.28 -4.23 5.66
N TYR A 78 10.56 -4.71 4.47
CA TYR A 78 11.38 -5.91 4.30
C TYR A 78 12.85 -5.68 4.65
N GLY A 79 13.34 -4.51 4.34
CA GLY A 79 14.70 -4.14 4.70
C GLY A 79 14.62 -2.86 5.49
N GLY A 80 15.46 -1.95 5.31
CA GLY A 80 15.27 -0.62 5.86
C GLY A 80 14.19 0.08 5.06
N CYS A 81 13.44 0.94 5.71
CA CYS A 81 12.45 1.74 4.99
C CYS A 81 13.17 2.84 4.23
N GLY A 82 13.28 2.66 2.94
CA GLY A 82 13.91 3.67 2.11
C GLY A 82 12.94 4.70 1.58
N ILE A 83 11.74 4.70 2.09
CA ILE A 83 10.70 5.55 1.55
C ILE A 83 10.53 6.78 2.43
N GLU A 84 10.25 7.90 1.83
CA GLU A 84 10.17 9.17 2.55
C GLU A 84 8.75 9.46 2.99
N VAL A 85 8.63 10.25 4.05
CA VAL A 85 7.33 10.76 4.48
C VAL A 85 6.73 11.56 3.33
N GLY A 86 5.47 11.35 3.07
CA GLY A 86 4.76 12.01 1.99
C GLY A 86 4.70 11.22 0.70
N GLU A 87 5.55 10.22 0.56
CA GLU A 87 5.51 9.41 -0.66
C GLU A 87 4.29 8.51 -0.67
N LYS A 88 3.81 8.22 -1.86
CA LYS A 88 2.67 7.33 -2.01
C LYS A 88 3.15 5.91 -2.14
N VAL A 89 2.36 5.01 -1.58
CA VAL A 89 2.61 3.58 -1.68
C VAL A 89 1.36 2.91 -2.20
N PHE A 90 1.54 1.72 -2.73
CA PHE A 90 0.49 1.00 -3.44
C PHE A 90 0.38 -0.42 -2.90
N GLY A 91 -0.84 -0.92 -2.89
CA GLY A 91 -1.10 -2.30 -2.53
C GLY A 91 -1.05 -3.17 -3.76
N ARG A 92 -0.67 -4.39 -3.54
CA ARG A 92 -0.58 -5.33 -4.63
C ARG A 92 -1.59 -6.43 -4.48
#